data_d6f8d75fb764154b607bc34f27c1c2a1
#
_entry.id   d6f8d75fb764154b607bc34f27c1c2a1
#
_cell.length_a   1.000
_cell.length_b   1.000
_cell.length_c   1.000
_cell.angle_alpha   90.00
_cell.angle_beta   90.00
_cell.angle_gamma   90.00
#
_symmetry.space_group_name_H-M   'P 1'
#
loop_
_entity.id
_entity.type
_entity.pdbx_description
1 polymer ?
#
loop_
_entity_poly.entity_id
_entity_poly.type
_entity_poly.pdbx_seq_one_letter_code
_entity_poly.pdbx_strand_id
1 'polypeptide(L)'
;VIWFGGHRMNSGDMSIGSLVAFLTYLSLIMMAAMMATMVAMMAPRAAVSAERVQDVLNTFSSVVPPPTPITTLPTAGKLEFRDVGFSYPGAEHPVLAGISFVALPGQTTAIIGSTGAGKTSMVNLAARLFDVTSGSVLFGGVDVRELDPEVLWQRIGVVPQKPYLFAGTVESNLRYGKPDATEEEI
;
A
#
# COMPACT_ATOMS: atom_id res chain seq x y z
N VAL A 1 56.67 -7.20 13.90
CA VAL A 1 56.52 -6.40 15.14
C VAL A 1 57.12 -7.20 16.29
N ILE A 2 56.61 -8.43 16.63
CA ILE A 2 57.01 -9.22 17.77
C ILE A 2 58.54 -9.56 17.70
N TRP A 3 59.05 -9.90 16.52
CA TRP A 3 60.46 -10.26 16.35
C TRP A 3 61.39 -9.06 16.61
N PHE A 4 61.07 -7.88 16.07
CA PHE A 4 61.82 -6.64 16.33
C PHE A 4 61.67 -6.15 17.77
N GLY A 5 60.47 -6.24 18.33
CA GLY A 5 60.21 -5.89 19.74
C GLY A 5 60.99 -6.79 20.72
N GLY A 6 61.03 -8.09 20.43
CA GLY A 6 61.83 -9.05 21.21
C GLY A 6 63.34 -8.74 21.19
N HIS A 7 63.89 -8.35 20.06
CA HIS A 7 65.29 -7.95 19.90
C HIS A 7 65.62 -6.72 20.74
N ARG A 8 64.74 -5.67 20.69
CA ARG A 8 64.91 -4.44 21.46
C ARG A 8 64.73 -4.65 22.98
N MET A 9 63.91 -5.63 23.38
CA MET A 9 63.82 -6.03 24.77
C MET A 9 65.10 -6.67 25.26
N ASN A 10 65.71 -7.54 24.43
CA ASN A 10 66.95 -8.24 24.78
C ASN A 10 68.16 -7.29 24.85
N SER A 11 68.12 -6.18 24.08
CA SER A 11 69.15 -5.09 24.14
C SER A 11 68.90 -4.10 25.30
N GLY A 12 67.76 -4.22 26.01
CA GLY A 12 67.42 -3.30 27.11
C GLY A 12 66.79 -1.94 26.66
N ASP A 13 66.54 -1.77 25.34
CA ASP A 13 65.99 -0.52 24.77
C ASP A 13 64.48 -0.40 24.91
N MET A 14 63.78 -1.48 25.30
CA MET A 14 62.33 -1.50 25.39
C MET A 14 61.83 -2.32 26.58
N SER A 15 60.87 -1.83 27.34
CA SER A 15 60.21 -2.57 28.38
C SER A 15 59.15 -3.55 27.82
N ILE A 16 58.86 -4.65 28.55
CA ILE A 16 57.78 -5.60 28.22
C ILE A 16 56.42 -4.85 28.13
N GLY A 17 56.18 -3.91 29.07
CA GLY A 17 54.96 -3.11 29.10
C GLY A 17 54.76 -2.27 27.85
N SER A 18 55.85 -1.68 27.33
CA SER A 18 55.80 -0.89 26.06
C SER A 18 55.49 -1.76 24.87
N LEU A 19 56.00 -2.97 24.77
CA LEU A 19 55.69 -3.91 23.70
C LEU A 19 54.22 -4.36 23.73
N VAL A 20 53.71 -4.69 24.91
CA VAL A 20 52.30 -5.07 25.09
C VAL A 20 51.37 -3.91 24.78
N ALA A 21 51.68 -2.69 25.23
CA ALA A 21 50.91 -1.48 24.90
C ALA A 21 50.88 -1.26 23.39
N PHE A 22 52.02 -1.37 22.70
CA PHE A 22 52.10 -1.21 21.25
C PHE A 22 51.23 -2.25 20.52
N LEU A 23 51.26 -3.50 20.89
CA LEU A 23 50.43 -4.56 20.31
C LEU A 23 48.93 -4.31 20.55
N THR A 24 48.59 -3.84 21.74
CA THR A 24 47.20 -3.50 22.09
C THR A 24 46.71 -2.34 21.23
N TYR A 25 47.48 -1.25 21.10
CA TYR A 25 47.11 -0.12 20.25
C TYR A 25 47.00 -0.50 18.76
N LEU A 26 47.92 -1.34 18.26
CA LEU A 26 47.82 -1.85 16.91
C LEU A 26 46.51 -2.62 16.67
N SER A 27 46.14 -3.49 17.61
CA SER A 27 44.86 -4.22 17.54
C SER A 27 43.65 -3.30 17.58
N LEU A 28 43.67 -2.27 18.44
CA LEU A 28 42.59 -1.26 18.48
C LEU A 28 42.46 -0.48 17.18
N ILE A 29 43.59 -0.09 16.56
CA ILE A 29 43.60 0.60 15.27
C ILE A 29 43.02 -0.31 14.16
N MET A 30 43.42 -1.58 14.13
CA MET A 30 42.87 -2.54 13.17
C MET A 30 41.35 -2.73 13.37
N MET A 31 40.88 -2.87 14.60
CA MET A 31 39.46 -2.98 14.92
C MET A 31 38.69 -1.72 14.49
N ALA A 32 39.21 -0.53 14.78
CA ALA A 32 38.60 0.71 14.36
C ALA A 32 38.49 0.85 12.83
N ALA A 33 39.54 0.44 12.10
CA ALA A 33 39.53 0.43 10.63
C ALA A 33 38.49 -0.56 10.08
N MET A 34 38.36 -1.75 10.68
CA MET A 34 37.34 -2.71 10.30
C MET A 34 35.92 -2.18 10.56
N MET A 35 35.70 -1.56 11.72
CA MET A 35 34.40 -0.94 12.03
C MET A 35 34.06 0.21 11.08
N ALA A 36 35.01 1.06 10.74
CA ALA A 36 34.81 2.14 9.78
C ALA A 36 34.43 1.60 8.39
N THR A 37 35.08 0.54 7.94
CA THR A 37 34.74 -0.13 6.67
C THR A 37 33.34 -0.72 6.71
N MET A 38 32.95 -1.36 7.82
CA MET A 38 31.61 -1.93 7.99
C MET A 38 30.52 -0.84 7.95
N VAL A 39 30.74 0.27 8.64
CA VAL A 39 29.81 1.41 8.61
C VAL A 39 29.69 1.98 7.20
N ALA A 40 30.81 2.15 6.49
CA ALA A 40 30.83 2.63 5.11
C ALA A 40 30.03 1.72 4.16
N MET A 41 30.02 0.40 4.38
CA MET A 41 29.22 -0.54 3.60
C MET A 41 27.74 -0.57 3.99
N MET A 42 27.43 -0.36 5.27
CA MET A 42 26.05 -0.45 5.76
C MET A 42 25.27 0.85 5.54
N ALA A 43 25.91 2.01 5.60
CA ALA A 43 25.24 3.30 5.48
C ALA A 43 24.41 3.45 4.18
N PRO A 44 24.95 3.11 2.98
CA PRO A 44 24.17 3.18 1.75
C PRO A 44 22.95 2.24 1.74
N ARG A 45 23.11 1.03 2.30
CA ARG A 45 22.00 0.06 2.39
C ARG A 45 20.89 0.57 3.32
N ALA A 46 21.25 1.15 4.44
CA ALA A 46 20.32 1.76 5.37
C ALA A 46 19.57 2.95 4.71
N ALA A 47 20.28 3.79 3.96
CA ALA A 47 19.69 4.92 3.23
C ALA A 47 18.63 4.44 2.21
N VAL A 48 18.96 3.47 1.36
CA VAL A 48 18.01 2.90 0.39
C VAL A 48 16.80 2.25 1.07
N SER A 49 17.01 1.56 2.20
CA SER A 49 15.91 0.98 2.95
C SER A 49 15.01 2.06 3.56
N ALA A 50 15.58 3.13 4.08
CA ALA A 50 14.85 4.26 4.61
C ALA A 50 14.03 4.97 3.52
N GLU A 51 14.60 5.16 2.33
CA GLU A 51 13.90 5.75 1.17
C GLU A 51 12.67 4.91 0.78
N ARG A 52 12.81 3.59 0.67
CA ARG A 52 11.66 2.71 0.38
C ARG A 52 10.56 2.77 1.43
N VAL A 53 10.92 2.85 2.69
CA VAL A 53 9.95 3.04 3.77
C VAL A 53 9.27 4.40 3.65
N GLN A 54 10.05 5.45 3.36
CA GLN A 54 9.53 6.80 3.18
C GLN A 54 8.56 6.89 1.98
N ASP A 55 8.85 6.22 0.87
CA ASP A 55 7.96 6.15 -0.30
C ASP A 55 6.59 5.55 0.06
N VAL A 56 6.57 4.47 0.84
CA VAL A 56 5.33 3.87 1.32
C VAL A 56 4.57 4.82 2.26
N LEU A 57 5.26 5.45 3.20
CA LEU A 57 4.66 6.39 4.15
C LEU A 57 4.13 7.66 3.47
N ASN A 58 4.75 8.09 2.37
CA ASN A 58 4.32 9.23 1.58
C ASN A 58 3.23 8.89 0.54
N THR A 59 2.87 7.62 0.42
CA THR A 59 1.81 7.19 -0.51
C THR A 59 0.45 7.42 0.13
N PHE A 60 -0.31 8.36 -0.43
CA PHE A 60 -1.67 8.65 -0.01
C PHE A 60 -2.66 7.96 -0.95
N SER A 61 -3.83 7.58 -0.40
CA SER A 61 -4.93 7.08 -1.22
C SER A 61 -5.41 8.16 -2.18
N SER A 62 -5.64 7.78 -3.44
CA SER A 62 -6.26 8.67 -4.45
C SER A 62 -7.75 8.89 -4.18
N VAL A 63 -8.38 8.00 -3.41
CA VAL A 63 -9.77 8.10 -2.98
C VAL A 63 -9.80 8.67 -1.57
N VAL A 64 -10.16 9.95 -1.46
CA VAL A 64 -10.20 10.68 -0.18
C VAL A 64 -11.65 10.94 0.18
N PRO A 65 -12.09 10.65 1.43
CA PRO A 65 -13.41 11.05 1.90
C PRO A 65 -13.60 12.56 1.82
N PRO A 66 -14.79 13.06 1.47
CA PRO A 66 -15.06 14.48 1.46
C PRO A 66 -15.02 15.06 2.89
N PRO A 67 -14.69 16.36 3.05
CA PRO A 67 -14.64 17.01 4.36
C PRO A 67 -15.97 16.97 5.13
N THR A 68 -17.07 16.97 4.41
CA THR A 68 -18.44 16.89 4.94
C THR A 68 -19.20 15.82 4.18
N PRO A 69 -19.04 14.54 4.55
CA PRO A 69 -19.66 13.43 3.83
C PRO A 69 -21.18 13.41 4.00
N ILE A 70 -21.87 13.06 2.93
CA ILE A 70 -23.32 12.77 2.98
C ILE A 70 -23.48 11.35 3.55
N THR A 71 -24.20 11.25 4.66
CA THR A 71 -24.43 9.97 5.39
C THR A 71 -25.82 9.38 5.12
N THR A 72 -26.68 10.07 4.36
CA THR A 72 -28.03 9.60 4.05
C THR A 72 -28.25 9.54 2.55
N LEU A 73 -28.85 8.44 2.07
CA LEU A 73 -29.18 8.24 0.68
C LEU A 73 -30.68 8.55 0.45
N PRO A 74 -31.00 9.47 -0.49
CA PRO A 74 -32.40 9.81 -0.81
C PRO A 74 -33.17 8.62 -1.41
N THR A 75 -32.50 7.80 -2.21
CA THR A 75 -33.11 6.65 -2.90
C THR A 75 -32.14 5.48 -2.90
N ALA A 76 -32.56 4.36 -2.34
CA ALA A 76 -31.71 3.17 -2.28
C ALA A 76 -31.67 2.44 -3.64
N GLY A 77 -30.48 1.95 -4.02
CA GLY A 77 -30.28 0.96 -5.09
C GLY A 77 -30.27 1.48 -6.54
N LYS A 78 -30.43 2.77 -6.80
CA LYS A 78 -30.23 3.32 -8.14
C LYS A 78 -28.74 3.65 -8.36
N LEU A 79 -28.14 3.08 -9.40
CA LEU A 79 -26.79 3.43 -9.84
C LEU A 79 -26.87 4.15 -11.20
N GLU A 80 -26.18 5.28 -11.35
CA GLU A 80 -26.21 6.07 -12.56
C GLU A 80 -24.79 6.54 -12.92
N PHE A 81 -24.37 6.29 -14.14
CA PHE A 81 -23.16 6.82 -14.75
C PHE A 81 -23.54 7.97 -15.68
N ARG A 82 -22.89 9.13 -15.54
CA ARG A 82 -23.12 10.33 -16.34
C ARG A 82 -21.82 10.76 -16.99
N ASP A 83 -21.71 10.54 -18.28
CA ASP A 83 -20.57 10.93 -19.12
C ASP A 83 -19.20 10.56 -18.50
N VAL A 84 -19.13 9.34 -17.95
CA VAL A 84 -17.99 8.88 -17.19
C VAL A 84 -16.81 8.59 -18.09
N GLY A 85 -15.68 9.26 -17.82
CA GLY A 85 -14.36 8.93 -18.31
C GLY A 85 -13.45 8.48 -17.18
N PHE A 86 -12.57 7.52 -17.48
CA PHE A 86 -11.61 7.01 -16.52
C PHE A 86 -10.29 6.62 -17.15
N SER A 87 -9.20 7.07 -16.54
CA SER A 87 -7.83 6.65 -16.84
C SER A 87 -7.15 6.21 -15.55
N TYR A 88 -6.41 5.11 -15.58
CA TYR A 88 -5.53 4.76 -14.47
C TYR A 88 -4.37 5.75 -14.34
N PRO A 89 -3.86 6.02 -13.13
CA PRO A 89 -2.70 6.88 -12.96
C PRO A 89 -1.52 6.44 -13.84
N GLY A 90 -0.96 7.36 -14.61
CA GLY A 90 0.15 7.09 -15.54
C GLY A 90 -0.23 6.41 -16.85
N ALA A 91 -1.52 6.15 -17.12
CA ALA A 91 -1.96 5.60 -18.41
C ALA A 91 -1.97 6.68 -19.48
N GLU A 92 -1.47 6.36 -20.69
CA GLU A 92 -1.47 7.27 -21.85
C GLU A 92 -2.88 7.44 -22.47
N HIS A 93 -3.74 6.44 -22.32
CA HIS A 93 -5.07 6.41 -22.91
C HIS A 93 -6.15 6.12 -21.87
N PRO A 94 -7.34 6.74 -22.01
CA PRO A 94 -8.47 6.45 -21.15
C PRO A 94 -8.97 5.02 -21.35
N VAL A 95 -9.32 4.36 -20.24
CA VAL A 95 -9.94 3.02 -20.25
C VAL A 95 -11.44 3.12 -20.52
N LEU A 96 -12.07 4.21 -20.07
CA LEU A 96 -13.48 4.50 -20.28
C LEU A 96 -13.60 5.94 -20.79
N ALA A 97 -14.51 6.16 -21.75
CA ALA A 97 -14.82 7.48 -22.30
C ALA A 97 -16.31 7.60 -22.58
N GLY A 98 -16.95 8.64 -22.01
CA GLY A 98 -18.33 9.01 -22.30
C GLY A 98 -19.37 7.95 -21.89
N ILE A 99 -19.13 7.17 -20.84
CA ILE A 99 -20.04 6.10 -20.42
C ILE A 99 -21.24 6.69 -19.67
N SER A 100 -22.43 6.44 -20.18
CA SER A 100 -23.70 6.85 -19.57
C SER A 100 -24.70 5.71 -19.56
N PHE A 101 -25.21 5.34 -18.38
CA PHE A 101 -26.30 4.39 -18.20
C PHE A 101 -26.93 4.52 -16.81
N VAL A 102 -28.08 3.88 -16.65
CA VAL A 102 -28.80 3.80 -15.36
C VAL A 102 -29.14 2.35 -15.08
N ALA A 103 -28.76 1.88 -13.89
CA ALA A 103 -29.20 0.61 -13.32
C ALA A 103 -30.26 0.91 -12.23
N LEU A 104 -31.47 0.36 -12.40
CA LEU A 104 -32.59 0.58 -11.51
C LEU A 104 -32.64 -0.48 -10.41
N PRO A 105 -33.18 -0.15 -9.23
CA PRO A 105 -33.43 -1.11 -8.15
C PRO A 105 -34.24 -2.32 -8.63
N GLY A 106 -33.88 -3.51 -8.17
CA GLY A 106 -34.59 -4.76 -8.49
C GLY A 106 -34.35 -5.27 -9.93
N GLN A 107 -33.50 -4.62 -10.71
CA GLN A 107 -33.16 -5.04 -12.07
C GLN A 107 -31.73 -5.57 -12.15
N THR A 108 -31.50 -6.55 -13.02
CA THR A 108 -30.17 -7.03 -13.36
C THR A 108 -29.67 -6.28 -14.60
N THR A 109 -28.53 -5.61 -14.47
CA THR A 109 -27.85 -4.93 -15.60
C THR A 109 -26.62 -5.75 -15.98
N ALA A 110 -26.57 -6.23 -17.22
CA ALA A 110 -25.42 -6.97 -17.74
C ALA A 110 -24.48 -6.03 -18.51
N ILE A 111 -23.20 -6.07 -18.17
CA ILE A 111 -22.13 -5.34 -18.87
C ILE A 111 -21.37 -6.35 -19.74
N ILE A 112 -21.51 -6.24 -21.05
CA ILE A 112 -20.88 -7.15 -22.02
C ILE A 112 -19.81 -6.42 -22.83
N GLY A 113 -18.80 -7.15 -23.27
CA GLY A 113 -17.71 -6.59 -24.09
C GLY A 113 -16.50 -7.54 -24.12
N SER A 114 -15.56 -7.26 -25.00
CA SER A 114 -14.30 -8.01 -25.14
C SER A 114 -13.41 -7.89 -23.89
N THR A 115 -12.38 -8.73 -23.80
CA THR A 115 -11.34 -8.59 -22.78
C THR A 115 -10.63 -7.23 -22.95
N GLY A 116 -10.42 -6.51 -21.87
CA GLY A 116 -9.82 -5.18 -21.91
C GLY A 116 -10.80 -4.03 -22.14
N ALA A 117 -12.10 -4.26 -22.38
CA ALA A 117 -13.11 -3.22 -22.63
C ALA A 117 -13.49 -2.36 -21.41
N GLY A 118 -12.79 -2.48 -20.28
CA GLY A 118 -13.04 -1.65 -19.09
C GLY A 118 -14.16 -2.12 -18.15
N LYS A 119 -14.75 -3.32 -18.37
CA LYS A 119 -15.86 -3.84 -17.54
C LYS A 119 -15.53 -3.86 -16.03
N THR A 120 -14.37 -4.38 -15.68
CA THR A 120 -13.91 -4.41 -14.28
C THR A 120 -13.68 -3.00 -13.73
N SER A 121 -13.18 -2.08 -14.56
CA SER A 121 -13.00 -0.68 -14.18
C SER A 121 -14.34 -0.01 -13.86
N MET A 122 -15.40 -0.29 -14.62
CA MET A 122 -16.74 0.21 -14.31
C MET A 122 -17.27 -0.28 -12.96
N VAL A 123 -17.09 -1.58 -12.65
CA VAL A 123 -17.47 -2.15 -11.34
C VAL A 123 -16.68 -1.50 -10.20
N ASN A 124 -15.38 -1.29 -10.40
CA ASN A 124 -14.52 -0.63 -9.42
C ASN A 124 -14.92 0.84 -9.18
N LEU A 125 -15.34 1.56 -10.24
CA LEU A 125 -15.85 2.93 -10.12
C LEU A 125 -17.19 2.97 -9.38
N ALA A 126 -18.08 2.00 -9.61
CA ALA A 126 -19.35 1.90 -8.91
C ALA A 126 -19.16 1.70 -7.40
N ALA A 127 -18.14 0.91 -7.00
CA ALA A 127 -17.75 0.70 -5.60
C ALA A 127 -16.82 1.81 -5.05
N ARG A 128 -16.51 2.83 -5.85
CA ARG A 128 -15.55 3.88 -5.52
C ARG A 128 -14.21 3.35 -5.03
N LEU A 129 -13.68 2.31 -5.68
CA LEU A 129 -12.27 1.89 -5.49
C LEU A 129 -11.31 2.81 -6.25
N PHE A 130 -11.83 3.57 -7.20
CA PHE A 130 -11.18 4.68 -7.92
C PHE A 130 -12.20 5.79 -8.12
N ASP A 131 -11.73 7.03 -8.21
CA ASP A 131 -12.56 8.16 -8.62
C ASP A 131 -12.50 8.34 -10.13
N VAL A 132 -13.59 8.81 -10.74
CA VAL A 132 -13.67 9.09 -12.18
C VAL A 132 -12.75 10.25 -12.55
N THR A 133 -12.19 10.22 -13.78
CA THR A 133 -11.40 11.34 -14.34
C THR A 133 -12.29 12.43 -14.93
N SER A 134 -13.46 12.07 -15.43
CA SER A 134 -14.49 13.01 -15.91
C SER A 134 -15.87 12.43 -15.68
N GLY A 135 -16.89 13.28 -15.67
CA GLY A 135 -18.27 12.89 -15.39
C GLY A 135 -18.51 12.55 -13.91
N SER A 136 -19.55 11.76 -13.66
CA SER A 136 -19.94 11.39 -12.30
C SER A 136 -20.60 10.01 -12.24
N VAL A 137 -20.38 9.31 -11.12
CA VAL A 137 -21.11 8.10 -10.74
C VAL A 137 -22.00 8.47 -9.56
N LEU A 138 -23.31 8.25 -9.71
CA LEU A 138 -24.27 8.53 -8.67
C LEU A 138 -24.84 7.25 -8.10
N PHE A 139 -24.91 7.15 -6.78
CA PHE A 139 -25.59 6.10 -6.06
C PHE A 139 -26.73 6.71 -5.24
N GLY A 140 -27.95 6.22 -5.45
CA GLY A 140 -29.16 6.80 -4.82
C GLY A 140 -29.39 8.27 -5.17
N GLY A 141 -28.84 8.76 -6.30
CA GLY A 141 -28.95 10.15 -6.73
C GLY A 141 -27.85 11.09 -6.23
N VAL A 142 -26.95 10.60 -5.39
CA VAL A 142 -25.79 11.34 -4.83
C VAL A 142 -24.51 10.89 -5.51
N ASP A 143 -23.61 11.80 -5.83
CA ASP A 143 -22.30 11.48 -6.36
C ASP A 143 -21.52 10.65 -5.32
N VAL A 144 -20.94 9.52 -5.73
CA VAL A 144 -20.19 8.63 -4.83
C VAL A 144 -19.01 9.35 -4.16
N ARG A 145 -18.50 10.42 -4.74
CA ARG A 145 -17.41 11.23 -4.15
C ARG A 145 -17.86 12.08 -2.97
N GLU A 146 -19.17 12.39 -2.89
CA GLU A 146 -19.76 13.17 -1.81
C GLU A 146 -20.32 12.30 -0.68
N LEU A 147 -20.47 10.99 -0.93
CA LEU A 147 -20.92 10.03 0.07
C LEU A 147 -19.83 9.69 1.07
N ASP A 148 -20.26 9.37 2.30
CA ASP A 148 -19.43 8.63 3.24
C ASP A 148 -19.11 7.26 2.63
N PRO A 149 -17.83 6.89 2.50
CA PRO A 149 -17.45 5.58 1.95
C PRO A 149 -18.10 4.40 2.69
N GLU A 150 -18.27 4.49 4.02
CA GLU A 150 -18.89 3.42 4.81
C GLU A 150 -20.37 3.24 4.43
N VAL A 151 -21.11 4.34 4.21
CA VAL A 151 -22.52 4.31 3.77
C VAL A 151 -22.64 3.66 2.39
N LEU A 152 -21.71 3.95 1.48
CA LEU A 152 -21.67 3.33 0.15
C LEU A 152 -21.37 1.83 0.26
N TRP A 153 -20.31 1.45 0.96
CA TRP A 153 -19.86 0.06 1.04
C TRP A 153 -20.80 -0.85 1.81
N GLN A 154 -21.54 -0.35 2.80
CA GLN A 154 -22.60 -1.10 3.46
C GLN A 154 -23.77 -1.47 2.52
N ARG A 155 -23.87 -0.83 1.35
CA ARG A 155 -24.94 -1.04 0.37
C ARG A 155 -24.51 -1.80 -0.88
N ILE A 156 -23.20 -2.05 -1.03
CA ILE A 156 -22.62 -2.69 -2.22
C ILE A 156 -21.91 -3.98 -1.81
N GLY A 157 -22.35 -5.10 -2.37
CA GLY A 157 -21.61 -6.35 -2.31
C GLY A 157 -20.81 -6.53 -3.62
N VAL A 158 -19.52 -6.82 -3.54
CA VAL A 158 -18.66 -7.08 -4.69
C VAL A 158 -18.19 -8.52 -4.68
N VAL A 159 -18.41 -9.25 -5.77
CA VAL A 159 -17.83 -10.57 -6.00
C VAL A 159 -16.65 -10.41 -6.95
N PRO A 160 -15.39 -10.53 -6.46
CA PRO A 160 -14.21 -10.35 -7.30
C PRO A 160 -14.00 -11.55 -8.22
N GLN A 161 -13.37 -11.32 -9.37
CA GLN A 161 -13.05 -12.37 -10.34
C GLN A 161 -12.04 -13.38 -9.78
N LYS A 162 -11.13 -12.95 -8.90
CA LYS A 162 -10.22 -13.81 -8.14
C LYS A 162 -10.60 -13.71 -6.66
N PRO A 163 -11.35 -14.70 -6.14
CA PRO A 163 -11.71 -14.70 -4.72
C PRO A 163 -10.46 -14.90 -3.87
N TYR A 164 -10.42 -14.25 -2.72
CA TYR A 164 -9.36 -14.40 -1.72
C TYR A 164 -9.99 -14.84 -0.40
N LEU A 165 -9.41 -15.85 0.23
CA LEU A 165 -9.78 -16.28 1.56
C LEU A 165 -8.67 -15.90 2.54
N PHE A 166 -9.04 -15.21 3.60
CA PHE A 166 -8.13 -14.90 4.70
C PHE A 166 -7.87 -16.15 5.54
N ALA A 167 -6.68 -16.22 6.16
CA ALA A 167 -6.36 -17.28 7.10
C ALA A 167 -7.36 -17.25 8.27
N GLY A 168 -7.99 -18.41 8.55
CA GLY A 168 -9.02 -18.52 9.57
C GLY A 168 -10.06 -19.58 9.23
N THR A 169 -11.25 -19.47 9.81
CA THR A 169 -12.38 -20.36 9.56
C THR A 169 -13.23 -19.86 8.39
N VAL A 170 -14.13 -20.70 7.88
CA VAL A 170 -15.16 -20.29 6.92
C VAL A 170 -16.02 -19.17 7.50
N GLU A 171 -16.45 -19.32 8.76
CA GLU A 171 -17.24 -18.33 9.47
C GLU A 171 -16.53 -16.98 9.57
N SER A 172 -15.24 -16.96 9.94
CA SER A 172 -14.47 -15.70 10.02
C SER A 172 -14.35 -14.98 8.69
N ASN A 173 -14.31 -15.73 7.58
CA ASN A 173 -14.30 -15.15 6.24
C ASN A 173 -15.68 -14.60 5.83
N LEU A 174 -16.77 -15.27 6.21
CA LEU A 174 -18.13 -14.77 5.96
C LEU A 174 -18.43 -13.51 6.77
N ARG A 175 -17.97 -13.47 8.02
CA ARG A 175 -18.11 -12.30 8.92
C ARG A 175 -17.22 -11.10 8.54
N TYR A 176 -16.30 -11.23 7.58
CA TYR A 176 -15.34 -10.16 7.27
C TYR A 176 -16.02 -8.83 6.88
N GLY A 177 -17.13 -8.90 6.13
CA GLY A 177 -17.90 -7.72 5.73
C GLY A 177 -18.90 -7.21 6.78
N LYS A 178 -19.25 -8.04 7.78
CA LYS A 178 -20.17 -7.73 8.87
C LYS A 178 -19.78 -8.52 10.11
N PRO A 179 -18.87 -7.99 10.95
CA PRO A 179 -18.34 -8.71 12.11
C PRO A 179 -19.40 -9.14 13.15
N ASP A 180 -20.49 -8.39 13.25
CA ASP A 180 -21.62 -8.59 14.14
C ASP A 180 -22.79 -9.39 13.51
N ALA A 181 -22.58 -10.02 12.36
CA ALA A 181 -23.59 -10.87 11.72
C ALA A 181 -23.99 -12.03 12.64
N THR A 182 -25.28 -12.32 12.75
CA THR A 182 -25.81 -13.46 13.50
C THR A 182 -25.56 -14.78 12.76
N GLU A 183 -25.67 -15.92 13.44
CA GLU A 183 -25.58 -17.24 12.79
C GLU A 183 -26.67 -17.48 11.74
N GLU A 184 -27.82 -16.84 11.89
CA GLU A 184 -28.92 -16.92 10.92
C GLU A 184 -28.69 -16.08 9.67
N GLU A 185 -27.83 -15.05 9.75
CA GLU A 185 -27.44 -14.22 8.61
C GLU A 185 -26.29 -14.81 7.80
N ILE A 186 -25.54 -15.79 8.35
CA ILE A 186 -24.41 -16.48 7.72
C ILE A 186 -24.89 -17.77 7.05
#